data_260346affef9c7e8d01ccf703c973e8a
#
_entry.id   260346affef9c7e8d01ccf703c973e8a
#
_cell.length_a   1.000
_cell.length_b   1.000
_cell.length_c   1.000
_cell.angle_alpha   90.00
_cell.angle_beta   90.00
_cell.angle_gamma   90.00
#
_symmetry.space_group_name_H-M   'P 1'
#
loop_
_entity.id
_entity.type
_entity.pdbx_description
1 polymer ?
#
loop_
_entity_poly.entity_id
_entity_poly.type
_entity_poly.pdbx_seq_one_letter_code
_entity_poly.pdbx_strand_id
1 'polypeptide(L)'
;MQRERLGSRLGFILLSAGCAIGVGNVWKFPWMVGQYGGGAFVLFYVIFLLILGLPIMTMEFAVGRASQKSPVRAYQVLEKPGSRWHIHGYLAMIGNYLLMMFYTTVCGWMLAYMAKMATGTFDGLDPDGVAGVFGTMLANPSEMVGWMLAVVVIGFFVCSLGLQKGVERITKVMMIALLGVMALLVVRSVTLPGAAEGLEFYLVPDFGKMFAGGLSGFGDAV
;
A
#
# COMPACT_ATOMS: atom_id res chain seq x y z
N MET A 1 7.26 -26.95 17.56
CA MET A 1 6.35 -26.51 16.49
C MET A 1 7.18 -26.28 15.23
N GLN A 2 6.85 -26.97 14.16
CA GLN A 2 7.48 -26.71 12.86
C GLN A 2 6.97 -25.35 12.37
N ARG A 3 7.89 -24.48 11.91
CA ARG A 3 7.57 -23.18 11.39
C ARG A 3 6.85 -23.34 10.04
N GLU A 4 5.68 -22.70 9.88
CA GLU A 4 4.99 -22.63 8.61
C GLU A 4 5.87 -21.96 7.56
N ARG A 5 5.91 -22.53 6.36
CA ARG A 5 6.66 -22.00 5.19
C ARG A 5 5.70 -21.79 4.04
N LEU A 6 6.01 -20.82 3.20
CA LEU A 6 5.24 -20.60 1.97
C LEU A 6 5.36 -21.81 1.03
N GLY A 7 4.25 -22.18 0.39
CA GLY A 7 4.19 -23.40 -0.41
C GLY A 7 4.86 -23.30 -1.79
N SER A 8 5.09 -22.07 -2.31
CA SER A 8 5.64 -21.89 -3.66
C SER A 8 6.42 -20.58 -3.81
N ARG A 9 7.34 -20.55 -4.80
CA ARG A 9 8.07 -19.30 -5.17
C ARG A 9 7.11 -18.21 -5.66
N LEU A 10 6.11 -18.58 -6.46
CA LEU A 10 5.07 -17.64 -6.90
C LEU A 10 4.27 -17.09 -5.72
N GLY A 11 3.93 -17.94 -4.75
CA GLY A 11 3.29 -17.51 -3.50
C GLY A 11 4.12 -16.49 -2.73
N PHE A 12 5.43 -16.69 -2.63
CA PHE A 12 6.33 -15.73 -2.01
C PHE A 12 6.35 -14.39 -2.75
N ILE A 13 6.49 -14.41 -4.08
CA ILE A 13 6.53 -13.18 -4.89
C ILE A 13 5.20 -12.41 -4.78
N LEU A 14 4.07 -13.09 -4.95
CA LEU A 14 2.75 -12.45 -4.89
C LEU A 14 2.41 -11.97 -3.48
N LEU A 15 2.82 -12.70 -2.44
CA LEU A 15 2.65 -12.25 -1.05
C LEU A 15 3.52 -11.02 -0.77
N SER A 16 4.77 -11.02 -1.20
CA SER A 16 5.68 -9.87 -1.04
C SER A 16 5.17 -8.66 -1.82
N ALA A 17 4.68 -8.86 -3.04
CA ALA A 17 4.04 -7.81 -3.83
C ALA A 17 2.77 -7.29 -3.14
N GLY A 18 1.93 -8.18 -2.57
CA GLY A 18 0.73 -7.80 -1.82
C GLY A 18 1.04 -7.02 -0.55
N CYS A 19 2.17 -7.28 0.10
CA CYS A 19 2.66 -6.47 1.22
C CYS A 19 3.18 -5.10 0.78
N ALA A 20 3.75 -5.01 -0.43
CA ALA A 20 4.32 -3.78 -0.98
C ALA A 20 3.27 -2.90 -1.66
N ILE A 21 2.30 -3.48 -2.37
CA ILE A 21 1.23 -2.76 -3.07
C ILE A 21 0.11 -2.47 -2.07
N GLY A 22 0.16 -1.29 -1.49
CA GLY A 22 -0.86 -0.80 -0.57
C GLY A 22 -1.77 0.26 -1.20
N VAL A 23 -2.70 0.76 -0.41
CA VAL A 23 -3.60 1.88 -0.80
C VAL A 23 -2.79 3.10 -1.25
N GLY A 24 -1.61 3.33 -0.68
CA GLY A 24 -0.70 4.39 -1.08
C GLY A 24 -0.31 4.33 -2.56
N ASN A 25 -0.01 3.15 -3.08
CA ASN A 25 0.39 2.97 -4.47
C ASN A 25 -0.76 3.20 -5.46
N VAL A 26 -1.97 2.81 -5.09
CA VAL A 26 -3.14 2.88 -5.98
C VAL A 26 -3.84 4.23 -5.90
N TRP A 27 -3.84 4.88 -4.74
CA TRP A 27 -4.54 6.14 -4.50
C TRP A 27 -3.59 7.33 -4.35
N LYS A 28 -2.67 7.29 -3.37
CA LYS A 28 -1.83 8.44 -3.02
C LYS A 28 -0.80 8.74 -4.10
N PHE A 29 -0.12 7.72 -4.62
CA PHE A 29 0.95 7.89 -5.61
C PHE A 29 0.47 8.55 -6.92
N PRO A 30 -0.62 8.11 -7.59
CA PRO A 30 -1.12 8.79 -8.79
C PRO A 30 -1.51 10.25 -8.54
N TRP A 31 -2.08 10.52 -7.37
CA TRP A 31 -2.42 11.89 -6.99
C TRP A 31 -1.16 12.76 -6.84
N MET A 32 -0.12 12.26 -6.17
CA MET A 32 1.16 12.97 -6.03
C MET A 32 1.85 13.19 -7.38
N VAL A 33 1.83 12.21 -8.27
CA VAL A 33 2.33 12.38 -9.65
C VAL A 33 1.64 13.56 -10.33
N GLY A 34 0.32 13.69 -10.20
CA GLY A 34 -0.46 14.79 -10.75
C GLY A 34 -0.09 16.16 -10.17
N GLN A 35 0.21 16.23 -8.88
CA GLN A 35 0.51 17.48 -8.18
C GLN A 35 1.96 17.96 -8.36
N TYR A 36 2.92 17.05 -8.45
CA TYR A 36 4.35 17.36 -8.35
C TYR A 36 5.13 17.18 -9.66
N GLY A 37 4.52 17.48 -10.81
CA GLY A 37 5.22 17.58 -12.09
C GLY A 37 5.40 16.25 -12.84
N GLY A 38 4.48 15.32 -12.64
CA GLY A 38 4.36 14.12 -13.47
C GLY A 38 5.63 13.26 -13.49
N GLY A 39 6.27 13.20 -14.67
CA GLY A 39 7.48 12.41 -14.91
C GLY A 39 8.67 12.79 -14.03
N ALA A 40 8.79 14.06 -13.59
CA ALA A 40 9.86 14.49 -12.69
C ALA A 40 9.72 13.80 -11.31
N PHE A 41 8.52 13.79 -10.75
CA PHE A 41 8.26 13.10 -9.49
C PHE A 41 8.54 11.59 -9.60
N VAL A 42 8.08 10.95 -10.69
CA VAL A 42 8.33 9.51 -10.93
C VAL A 42 9.82 9.23 -11.02
N LEU A 43 10.60 10.08 -11.69
CA LEU A 43 12.05 9.95 -11.81
C LEU A 43 12.73 9.97 -10.43
N PHE A 44 12.41 10.96 -9.58
CA PHE A 44 12.95 11.03 -8.22
C PHE A 44 12.53 9.83 -7.37
N TYR A 45 11.26 9.42 -7.47
CA TYR A 45 10.79 8.22 -6.78
C TYR A 45 11.60 6.98 -7.15
N VAL A 46 11.89 6.76 -8.44
CA VAL A 46 12.70 5.63 -8.90
C VAL A 46 14.14 5.74 -8.40
N ILE A 47 14.73 6.94 -8.42
CA ILE A 47 16.09 7.17 -7.88
C ILE A 47 16.15 6.82 -6.39
N PHE A 48 15.21 7.32 -5.58
CA PHE A 48 15.16 6.99 -4.15
C PHE A 48 14.87 5.51 -3.89
N LEU A 49 14.02 4.88 -4.71
CA LEU A 49 13.78 3.44 -4.64
C LEU A 49 15.07 2.64 -4.85
N LEU A 50 15.90 3.05 -5.80
CA LEU A 50 17.19 2.38 -6.09
C LEU A 50 18.23 2.66 -5.00
N ILE A 51 18.34 3.89 -4.53
CA ILE A 51 19.37 4.30 -3.57
C ILE A 51 19.04 3.85 -2.14
N LEU A 52 17.78 3.96 -1.74
CA LEU A 52 17.33 3.64 -0.38
C LEU A 52 16.57 2.32 -0.30
N GLY A 53 15.63 2.11 -1.20
CA GLY A 53 14.73 0.95 -1.15
C GLY A 53 15.46 -0.38 -1.32
N LEU A 54 16.31 -0.52 -2.32
CA LEU A 54 17.06 -1.76 -2.57
C LEU A 54 18.02 -2.13 -1.42
N PRO A 55 18.87 -1.23 -0.89
CA PRO A 55 19.73 -1.55 0.24
C PRO A 55 18.93 -1.93 1.50
N ILE A 56 17.88 -1.16 1.83
CA ILE A 56 17.05 -1.45 3.01
C ILE A 56 16.40 -2.82 2.88
N MET A 57 15.76 -3.13 1.75
CA MET A 57 15.13 -4.43 1.49
C MET A 57 16.15 -5.57 1.58
N THR A 58 17.36 -5.38 1.06
CA THR A 58 18.43 -6.38 1.13
C THR A 58 18.86 -6.65 2.57
N MET A 59 18.98 -5.59 3.38
CA MET A 59 19.31 -5.72 4.80
C MET A 59 18.19 -6.42 5.58
N GLU A 60 16.94 -6.11 5.32
CA GLU A 60 15.78 -6.76 5.96
C GLU A 60 15.72 -8.26 5.63
N PHE A 61 15.94 -8.63 4.37
CA PHE A 61 16.00 -10.03 3.98
C PHE A 61 17.19 -10.76 4.60
N ALA A 62 18.35 -10.10 4.73
CA ALA A 62 19.51 -10.68 5.39
C ALA A 62 19.23 -10.98 6.87
N VAL A 63 18.65 -10.02 7.60
CA VAL A 63 18.26 -10.20 9.02
C VAL A 63 17.19 -11.28 9.16
N GLY A 64 16.16 -11.26 8.31
CA GLY A 64 15.11 -12.27 8.33
C GLY A 64 15.62 -13.69 8.05
N ARG A 65 16.54 -13.82 7.08
CA ARG A 65 17.14 -15.10 6.70
C ARG A 65 18.08 -15.63 7.77
N ALA A 66 18.90 -14.75 8.37
CA ALA A 66 19.86 -15.13 9.40
C ALA A 66 19.18 -15.55 10.71
N SER A 67 18.18 -14.80 11.16
CA SER A 67 17.50 -15.03 12.42
C SER A 67 16.43 -16.10 12.37
N GLN A 68 15.65 -16.13 11.28
CA GLN A 68 14.43 -16.94 11.14
C GLN A 68 13.45 -16.77 12.32
N LYS A 69 13.39 -15.59 12.91
CA LYS A 69 12.56 -15.25 14.07
C LYS A 69 11.66 -14.04 13.77
N SER A 70 10.74 -13.74 14.68
CA SER A 70 9.99 -12.49 14.67
C SER A 70 10.92 -11.28 14.87
N PRO A 71 10.56 -10.06 14.46
CA PRO A 71 11.46 -8.90 14.48
C PRO A 71 12.19 -8.70 15.81
N VAL A 72 11.49 -8.69 16.94
CA VAL A 72 12.11 -8.52 18.27
C VAL A 72 13.12 -9.62 18.57
N ARG A 73 12.74 -10.88 18.35
CA ARG A 73 13.62 -12.02 18.61
C ARG A 73 14.75 -12.11 17.58
N ALA A 74 14.56 -11.58 16.38
CA ALA A 74 15.61 -11.53 15.37
C ALA A 74 16.80 -10.71 15.87
N TYR A 75 16.52 -9.51 16.36
CA TYR A 75 17.56 -8.65 16.93
C TYR A 75 18.19 -9.25 18.17
N GLN A 76 17.41 -9.83 19.09
CA GLN A 76 17.94 -10.49 20.29
C GLN A 76 18.92 -11.63 19.98
N VAL A 77 18.70 -12.37 18.88
CA VAL A 77 19.57 -13.48 18.49
C VAL A 77 20.82 -13.01 17.74
N LEU A 78 20.70 -11.92 16.95
CA LEU A 78 21.78 -11.43 16.11
C LEU A 78 22.65 -10.36 16.76
N GLU A 79 22.17 -9.73 17.84
CA GLU A 79 22.90 -8.66 18.51
C GLU A 79 24.10 -9.21 19.27
N LYS A 80 25.16 -8.39 19.36
CA LYS A 80 26.34 -8.68 20.17
C LYS A 80 26.02 -8.53 21.67
N PRO A 81 26.64 -9.31 22.55
CA PRO A 81 26.53 -9.13 24.01
C PRO A 81 26.79 -7.67 24.40
N GLY A 82 25.86 -7.07 25.16
CA GLY A 82 25.95 -5.68 25.62
C GLY A 82 25.36 -4.64 24.65
N SER A 83 24.94 -5.02 23.44
CA SER A 83 24.22 -4.13 22.55
C SER A 83 22.72 -4.07 22.90
N ARG A 84 22.01 -3.07 22.36
CA ARG A 84 20.58 -2.83 22.63
C ARG A 84 19.73 -2.78 21.35
N TRP A 85 20.15 -3.49 20.31
CA TRP A 85 19.43 -3.51 19.02
C TRP A 85 18.03 -4.11 19.11
N HIS A 86 17.76 -4.96 20.10
CA HIS A 86 16.41 -5.49 20.36
C HIS A 86 15.37 -4.38 20.60
N ILE A 87 15.79 -3.18 21.09
CA ILE A 87 14.90 -2.02 21.25
C ILE A 87 14.29 -1.61 19.89
N HIS A 88 15.07 -1.66 18.81
CA HIS A 88 14.57 -1.40 17.46
C HIS A 88 13.43 -2.36 17.07
N GLY A 89 13.54 -3.64 17.45
CA GLY A 89 12.47 -4.61 17.23
C GLY A 89 11.16 -4.26 17.95
N TYR A 90 11.25 -3.74 19.18
CA TYR A 90 10.05 -3.24 19.89
C TYR A 90 9.48 -1.99 19.25
N LEU A 91 10.31 -1.04 18.84
CA LEU A 91 9.86 0.17 18.13
C LEU A 91 9.17 -0.18 16.80
N ALA A 92 9.74 -1.12 16.04
CA ALA A 92 9.11 -1.62 14.82
C ALA A 92 7.73 -2.27 15.08
N MET A 93 7.60 -3.01 16.18
CA MET A 93 6.32 -3.59 16.58
C MET A 93 5.28 -2.53 16.95
N ILE A 94 5.66 -1.51 17.72
CA ILE A 94 4.79 -0.37 18.04
C ILE A 94 4.36 0.35 16.76
N GLY A 95 5.30 0.62 15.84
CA GLY A 95 5.02 1.23 14.55
C GLY A 95 4.00 0.42 13.73
N ASN A 96 4.12 -0.90 13.72
CA ASN A 96 3.14 -1.77 13.06
C ASN A 96 1.75 -1.70 13.69
N TYR A 97 1.64 -1.61 15.01
CA TYR A 97 0.34 -1.43 15.67
C TYR A 97 -0.31 -0.08 15.31
N LEU A 98 0.46 1.00 15.32
CA LEU A 98 -0.03 2.32 14.91
C LEU A 98 -0.46 2.32 13.43
N LEU A 99 0.32 1.69 12.57
CA LEU A 99 -0.01 1.52 11.16
C LEU A 99 -1.31 0.74 10.98
N MET A 100 -1.50 -0.36 11.70
CA MET A 100 -2.72 -1.17 11.61
C MET A 100 -3.97 -0.43 12.09
N MET A 101 -3.87 0.45 13.10
CA MET A 101 -4.98 1.31 13.50
C MET A 101 -5.46 2.20 12.36
N PHE A 102 -4.55 2.79 11.61
CA PHE A 102 -4.86 3.61 10.43
C PHE A 102 -5.39 2.75 9.28
N TYR A 103 -4.70 1.68 8.92
CA TYR A 103 -5.04 0.87 7.76
C TYR A 103 -6.38 0.15 7.88
N THR A 104 -6.75 -0.33 9.05
CA THR A 104 -8.07 -0.96 9.25
C THR A 104 -9.22 0.02 9.01
N THR A 105 -9.04 1.27 9.40
CA THR A 105 -10.02 2.34 9.14
C THR A 105 -10.13 2.62 7.65
N VAL A 106 -9.00 2.81 6.95
CA VAL A 106 -8.97 3.06 5.50
C VAL A 106 -9.53 1.89 4.71
N CYS A 107 -9.20 0.65 5.10
CA CYS A 107 -9.81 -0.55 4.49
C CYS A 107 -11.32 -0.60 4.71
N GLY A 108 -11.81 -0.14 5.88
CA GLY A 108 -13.23 0.04 6.14
C GLY A 108 -13.89 1.00 5.16
N TRP A 109 -13.27 2.14 4.89
CA TRP A 109 -13.76 3.09 3.87
C TRP A 109 -13.81 2.45 2.47
N MET A 110 -12.78 1.73 2.07
CA MET A 110 -12.75 1.05 0.77
C MET A 110 -13.86 0.01 0.65
N LEU A 111 -14.10 -0.75 1.70
CA LEU A 111 -15.19 -1.74 1.73
C LEU A 111 -16.57 -1.06 1.68
N ALA A 112 -16.76 0.05 2.39
CA ALA A 112 -17.97 0.87 2.34
C ALA A 112 -18.22 1.41 0.94
N TYR A 113 -17.19 1.96 0.29
CA TYR A 113 -17.28 2.46 -1.08
C TYR A 113 -17.59 1.36 -2.09
N MET A 114 -16.99 0.20 -1.94
CA MET A 114 -17.32 -0.95 -2.78
C MET A 114 -18.80 -1.33 -2.66
N ALA A 115 -19.34 -1.35 -1.45
CA ALA A 115 -20.76 -1.62 -1.22
C ALA A 115 -21.65 -0.50 -1.80
N LYS A 116 -21.30 0.76 -1.59
CA LYS A 116 -22.04 1.91 -2.12
C LYS A 116 -22.04 1.94 -3.66
N MET A 117 -20.92 1.56 -4.29
CA MET A 117 -20.86 1.42 -5.76
C MET A 117 -21.73 0.26 -6.25
N ALA A 118 -21.70 -0.87 -5.58
CA ALA A 118 -22.52 -2.03 -5.93
C ALA A 118 -24.03 -1.77 -5.77
N THR A 119 -24.42 -0.86 -4.87
CA THR A 119 -25.83 -0.46 -4.65
C THR A 119 -26.27 0.73 -5.51
N GLY A 120 -25.42 1.25 -6.40
CA GLY A 120 -25.76 2.38 -7.27
C GLY A 120 -25.87 3.73 -6.55
N THR A 121 -25.28 3.86 -5.35
CA THR A 121 -25.34 5.10 -4.55
C THR A 121 -24.77 6.33 -5.28
N PHE A 122 -23.89 6.11 -6.25
CA PHE A 122 -23.23 7.16 -7.02
C PHE A 122 -23.91 7.47 -8.35
N ASP A 123 -24.98 6.74 -8.72
CA ASP A 123 -25.65 6.89 -10.00
C ASP A 123 -26.33 8.27 -10.09
N GLY A 124 -25.96 9.03 -11.11
CA GLY A 124 -26.52 10.37 -11.35
C GLY A 124 -25.98 11.49 -10.46
N LEU A 125 -24.98 11.22 -9.61
CA LEU A 125 -24.32 12.27 -8.84
C LEU A 125 -23.27 12.99 -9.69
N ASP A 126 -23.17 14.31 -9.48
CA ASP A 126 -22.07 15.12 -9.97
C ASP A 126 -20.80 14.93 -9.09
N PRO A 127 -19.64 15.44 -9.49
CA PRO A 127 -18.40 15.30 -8.71
C PRO A 127 -18.50 15.81 -7.27
N ASP A 128 -19.27 16.89 -7.05
CA ASP A 128 -19.47 17.47 -5.72
C ASP A 128 -20.37 16.58 -4.86
N GLY A 129 -21.41 15.98 -5.45
CA GLY A 129 -22.25 14.98 -4.81
C GLY A 129 -21.46 13.74 -4.39
N VAL A 130 -20.56 13.24 -5.25
CA VAL A 130 -19.68 12.12 -4.92
C VAL A 130 -18.75 12.47 -3.75
N ALA A 131 -18.16 13.66 -3.73
CA ALA A 131 -17.35 14.15 -2.62
C ALA A 131 -18.19 14.28 -1.32
N GLY A 132 -19.44 14.73 -1.44
CA GLY A 132 -20.41 14.83 -0.35
C GLY A 132 -20.71 13.48 0.33
N VAL A 133 -20.78 12.40 -0.44
CA VAL A 133 -20.96 11.03 0.11
C VAL A 133 -19.82 10.65 1.07
N PHE A 134 -18.57 11.02 0.73
CA PHE A 134 -17.44 10.79 1.60
C PHE A 134 -17.53 11.61 2.89
N GLY A 135 -17.83 12.89 2.78
CA GLY A 135 -18.03 13.78 3.93
C GLY A 135 -19.12 13.27 4.89
N THR A 136 -20.24 12.82 4.34
CA THR A 136 -21.35 12.27 5.13
C THR A 136 -20.95 10.98 5.85
N MET A 137 -20.19 10.10 5.20
CA MET A 137 -19.67 8.87 5.81
C MET A 137 -18.70 9.20 6.95
N LEU A 138 -17.79 10.17 6.77
CA LEU A 138 -16.86 10.60 7.81
C LEU A 138 -17.58 11.24 9.02
N ALA A 139 -18.70 11.90 8.78
CA ALA A 139 -19.52 12.50 9.84
C ALA A 139 -20.34 11.47 10.64
N ASN A 140 -20.38 10.20 10.20
CA ASN A 140 -21.13 9.12 10.84
C ASN A 140 -20.18 8.09 11.49
N PRO A 141 -19.80 8.26 12.77
CA PRO A 141 -18.87 7.35 13.44
C PRO A 141 -19.36 5.90 13.49
N SER A 142 -20.65 5.68 13.62
CA SER A 142 -21.23 4.31 13.70
C SER A 142 -21.05 3.56 12.38
N GLU A 143 -21.24 4.21 11.25
CA GLU A 143 -21.02 3.63 9.92
C GLU A 143 -19.53 3.30 9.72
N MET A 144 -18.65 4.23 10.09
CA MET A 144 -17.20 4.03 10.00
C MET A 144 -16.73 2.85 10.85
N VAL A 145 -17.15 2.80 12.11
CA VAL A 145 -16.79 1.71 13.03
C VAL A 145 -17.36 0.38 12.54
N GLY A 146 -18.58 0.36 12.02
CA GLY A 146 -19.21 -0.86 11.48
C GLY A 146 -18.38 -1.45 10.33
N TRP A 147 -17.98 -0.64 9.35
CA TRP A 147 -17.16 -1.10 8.24
C TRP A 147 -15.73 -1.49 8.67
N MET A 148 -15.13 -0.74 9.59
CA MET A 148 -13.84 -1.11 10.18
C MET A 148 -13.90 -2.47 10.88
N LEU A 149 -14.92 -2.71 11.70
CA LEU A 149 -15.11 -4.00 12.37
C LEU A 149 -15.32 -5.15 11.38
N ALA A 150 -16.07 -4.92 10.29
CA ALA A 150 -16.22 -5.91 9.23
C ALA A 150 -14.86 -6.32 8.63
N VAL A 151 -13.99 -5.35 8.31
CA VAL A 151 -12.64 -5.61 7.83
C VAL A 151 -11.81 -6.39 8.86
N VAL A 152 -11.85 -5.99 10.12
CA VAL A 152 -11.13 -6.66 11.20
C VAL A 152 -11.57 -8.11 11.33
N VAL A 153 -12.88 -8.38 11.35
CA VAL A 153 -13.43 -9.75 11.42
C VAL A 153 -12.99 -10.59 10.23
N ILE A 154 -13.08 -10.04 9.00
CA ILE A 154 -12.62 -10.73 7.78
C ILE A 154 -11.13 -11.04 7.88
N GLY A 155 -10.31 -10.06 8.31
CA GLY A 155 -8.87 -10.23 8.46
C GLY A 155 -8.51 -11.32 9.48
N PHE A 156 -9.14 -11.30 10.65
CA PHE A 156 -8.93 -12.36 11.65
C PHE A 156 -9.38 -13.73 11.16
N PHE A 157 -10.50 -13.81 10.45
CA PHE A 157 -10.96 -15.05 9.83
C PHE A 157 -9.91 -15.60 8.85
N VAL A 158 -9.39 -14.77 7.94
CA VAL A 158 -8.33 -15.16 6.99
C VAL A 158 -7.08 -15.63 7.72
N CYS A 159 -6.64 -14.90 8.75
CA CYS A 159 -5.47 -15.26 9.55
C CYS A 159 -5.67 -16.58 10.32
N SER A 160 -6.90 -16.87 10.78
CA SER A 160 -7.22 -18.11 11.50
C SER A 160 -7.10 -19.37 10.65
N LEU A 161 -7.19 -19.24 9.32
CA LEU A 161 -6.99 -20.35 8.37
C LEU A 161 -5.51 -20.75 8.21
N GLY A 162 -4.58 -20.01 8.82
CA GLY A 162 -3.14 -20.21 8.76
C GLY A 162 -2.47 -19.58 7.53
N LEU A 163 -1.13 -19.65 7.49
CA LEU A 163 -0.34 -18.95 6.50
C LEU A 163 -0.58 -19.46 5.07
N GLN A 164 -0.54 -20.78 4.86
CA GLN A 164 -0.64 -21.36 3.51
C GLN A 164 -2.06 -21.37 2.97
N LYS A 165 -3.01 -21.84 3.77
CA LYS A 165 -4.41 -22.01 3.33
C LYS A 165 -5.20 -20.70 3.35
N GLY A 166 -4.90 -19.82 4.31
CA GLY A 166 -5.55 -18.52 4.45
C GLY A 166 -4.78 -17.44 3.68
N VAL A 167 -3.74 -16.90 4.30
CA VAL A 167 -3.06 -15.70 3.83
C VAL A 167 -2.47 -15.88 2.43
N GLU A 168 -1.66 -16.92 2.18
CA GLU A 168 -0.99 -17.11 0.89
C GLU A 168 -2.01 -17.33 -0.25
N ARG A 169 -3.01 -18.17 -0.04
CA ARG A 169 -3.99 -18.50 -1.08
C ARG A 169 -4.87 -17.31 -1.44
N ILE A 170 -5.38 -16.60 -0.43
CA ILE A 170 -6.25 -15.43 -0.65
C ILE A 170 -5.45 -14.31 -1.30
N THR A 171 -4.24 -14.01 -0.80
CA THR A 171 -3.37 -12.99 -1.38
C THR A 171 -3.03 -13.29 -2.83
N LYS A 172 -2.74 -14.54 -3.19
CA LYS A 172 -2.50 -14.93 -4.60
C LYS A 172 -3.68 -14.55 -5.50
N VAL A 173 -4.89 -14.95 -5.11
CA VAL A 173 -6.11 -14.67 -5.91
C VAL A 173 -6.33 -13.17 -6.03
N MET A 174 -6.24 -12.45 -4.91
CA MET A 174 -6.43 -10.98 -4.89
C MET A 174 -5.37 -10.26 -5.71
N MET A 175 -4.10 -10.66 -5.63
CA MET A 175 -3.01 -10.04 -6.39
C MET A 175 -3.14 -10.30 -7.90
N ILE A 176 -3.52 -11.51 -8.31
CA ILE A 176 -3.78 -11.80 -9.73
C ILE A 176 -4.96 -10.99 -10.23
N ALA A 177 -6.05 -10.89 -9.46
CA ALA A 177 -7.20 -10.08 -9.81
C ALA A 177 -6.82 -8.59 -9.92
N LEU A 178 -6.07 -8.05 -8.95
CA LEU A 178 -5.58 -6.67 -8.96
C LEU A 178 -4.74 -6.39 -10.20
N LEU A 179 -3.76 -7.24 -10.49
CA LEU A 179 -2.90 -7.09 -11.67
C LEU A 179 -3.72 -7.17 -12.98
N GLY A 180 -4.73 -8.04 -13.03
CA GLY A 180 -5.65 -8.13 -14.17
C GLY A 180 -6.46 -6.85 -14.37
N VAL A 181 -7.03 -6.30 -13.29
CA VAL A 181 -7.75 -5.02 -13.33
C VAL A 181 -6.81 -3.88 -13.72
N MET A 182 -5.60 -3.82 -13.16
CA MET A 182 -4.61 -2.79 -13.52
C MET A 182 -4.23 -2.87 -15.00
N ALA A 183 -3.99 -4.08 -15.53
CA ALA A 183 -3.69 -4.25 -16.97
C ALA A 183 -4.86 -3.77 -17.85
N LEU A 184 -6.09 -4.10 -17.48
CA LEU A 184 -7.29 -3.64 -18.19
C LEU A 184 -7.41 -2.11 -18.15
N LEU A 185 -7.17 -1.49 -16.99
CA LEU A 185 -7.19 -0.04 -16.84
C LEU A 185 -6.09 0.64 -17.67
N VAL A 186 -4.88 0.08 -17.72
CA VAL A 186 -3.79 0.58 -18.57
C VAL A 186 -4.19 0.54 -20.03
N VAL A 187 -4.69 -0.61 -20.52
CA VAL A 187 -5.16 -0.74 -21.91
C VAL A 187 -6.25 0.28 -22.20
N ARG A 188 -7.21 0.42 -21.30
CA ARG A 188 -8.29 1.39 -21.46
C ARG A 188 -7.78 2.83 -21.48
N SER A 189 -6.87 3.20 -20.59
CA SER A 189 -6.30 4.54 -20.50
C SER A 189 -5.55 4.95 -21.77
N VAL A 190 -4.77 4.01 -22.34
CA VAL A 190 -4.01 4.27 -23.59
C VAL A 190 -4.92 4.38 -24.81
N THR A 191 -6.13 3.81 -24.76
CA THR A 191 -7.12 3.90 -25.87
C THR A 191 -8.06 5.09 -25.79
N LEU A 192 -7.99 5.91 -24.73
CA LEU A 192 -8.83 7.09 -24.59
C LEU A 192 -8.34 8.28 -25.46
N PRO A 193 -9.25 9.15 -25.93
CA PRO A 193 -8.86 10.44 -26.49
C PRO A 193 -8.02 11.23 -25.47
N GLY A 194 -6.88 11.81 -25.89
CA GLY A 194 -5.97 12.53 -24.97
C GLY A 194 -4.93 11.63 -24.26
N ALA A 195 -4.90 10.33 -24.53
CA ALA A 195 -3.93 9.40 -23.93
C ALA A 195 -2.47 9.83 -24.19
N ALA A 196 -2.18 10.42 -25.37
CA ALA A 196 -0.83 10.89 -25.71
C ALA A 196 -0.36 12.01 -24.75
N GLU A 197 -1.22 12.99 -24.45
CA GLU A 197 -0.93 14.07 -23.51
C GLU A 197 -0.71 13.54 -22.08
N GLY A 198 -1.54 12.57 -21.66
CA GLY A 198 -1.36 11.91 -20.37
C GLY A 198 -0.06 11.12 -20.25
N LEU A 199 0.33 10.41 -21.32
CA LEU A 199 1.61 9.70 -21.38
C LEU A 199 2.79 10.66 -21.40
N GLU A 200 2.71 11.75 -22.16
CA GLU A 200 3.72 12.80 -22.17
C GLU A 200 3.92 13.37 -20.76
N PHE A 201 2.84 13.76 -20.09
CA PHE A 201 2.89 14.25 -18.71
C PHE A 201 3.54 13.26 -17.74
N TYR A 202 3.26 11.96 -17.91
CA TYR A 202 3.78 10.92 -17.02
C TYR A 202 5.23 10.54 -17.31
N LEU A 203 5.67 10.60 -18.58
CA LEU A 203 7.00 10.14 -19.01
C LEU A 203 8.00 11.28 -19.16
N VAL A 204 7.55 12.48 -19.52
CA VAL A 204 8.44 13.64 -19.72
C VAL A 204 8.57 14.41 -18.41
N PRO A 205 9.77 14.53 -17.82
CA PRO A 205 9.97 15.23 -16.56
C PRO A 205 9.74 16.74 -16.69
N ASP A 206 8.78 17.30 -15.97
CA ASP A 206 8.56 18.73 -15.83
C ASP A 206 9.14 19.24 -14.49
N PHE A 207 10.43 19.58 -14.50
CA PHE A 207 11.09 20.11 -13.32
C PHE A 207 10.59 21.51 -12.93
N GLY A 208 10.02 22.27 -13.88
CA GLY A 208 9.45 23.57 -13.61
C GLY A 208 8.27 23.50 -12.64
N LYS A 209 7.35 22.56 -12.86
CA LYS A 209 6.23 22.30 -11.94
C LYS A 209 6.68 21.73 -10.60
N MET A 210 7.66 20.82 -10.61
CA MET A 210 8.14 20.19 -9.39
C MET A 210 8.79 21.21 -8.44
N PHE A 211 9.50 22.22 -8.98
CA PHE A 211 10.16 23.26 -8.18
C PHE A 211 9.38 24.58 -8.12
N ALA A 212 8.13 24.62 -8.60
CA ALA A 212 7.31 25.84 -8.62
C ALA A 212 7.09 26.43 -7.20
N GLY A 213 7.06 25.58 -6.15
CA GLY A 213 7.05 26.00 -4.75
C GLY A 213 8.42 26.22 -4.12
N GLY A 214 9.49 26.26 -4.91
CA GLY A 214 10.88 26.34 -4.40
C GLY A 214 11.28 25.06 -3.65
N LEU A 215 12.25 25.19 -2.73
CA LEU A 215 12.73 24.06 -1.91
C LEU A 215 11.65 23.49 -0.97
N SER A 216 10.68 24.32 -0.55
CA SER A 216 9.55 23.84 0.26
C SER A 216 8.64 22.92 -0.54
N GLY A 217 8.27 23.30 -1.78
CA GLY A 217 7.46 22.45 -2.68
C GLY A 217 8.14 21.14 -3.03
N PHE A 218 9.47 21.15 -3.20
CA PHE A 218 10.24 19.91 -3.36
C PHE A 218 10.21 19.05 -2.09
N GLY A 219 10.36 19.66 -0.91
CA GLY A 219 10.29 18.95 0.37
C GLY A 219 8.94 18.27 0.63
N ASP A 220 7.86 18.88 0.15
CA ASP A 220 6.50 18.31 0.25
C ASP A 220 6.29 17.13 -0.74
N ALA A 221 7.06 17.09 -1.83
CA ALA A 221 7.01 16.03 -2.84
C ALA A 221 7.83 14.79 -2.44
N VAL A 222 8.91 14.94 -1.64
CA VAL A 222 9.85 13.89 -1.24
C VAL A 222 9.54 13.36 0.14
#